data_e19485219095e16fa5d59d30f8ec83cb
#
_entry.id   e19485219095e16fa5d59d30f8ec83cb
#
_cell.length_a   1.000
_cell.length_b   1.000
_cell.length_c   1.000
_cell.angle_alpha   90.00
_cell.angle_beta   90.00
_cell.angle_gamma   90.00
#
_symmetry.space_group_name_H-M   'P 1'
#
loop_
_entity.id
_entity.type
_entity.pdbx_description
1 polymer ?
#
loop_
_entity_poly.entity_id
_entity_poly.type
_entity_poly.pdbx_seq_one_letter_code
_entity_poly.pdbx_strand_id
1 'polypeptide(L)'
;MTDQYTASSIKVLKGLEAVRKRPGMYIGDTDDGTGLHHMVYEVLDNSIDEALGGYCDSIQLIINKDGSATISDNGRGIPVDQHKTEKVPAAEVIMTQLHAGGKFDQNSYKISGGLHGVGVSVVNALSERLSLTIRRNGKIHTMEFKDGVTTKKLKEIGSMKKTERTGTTVQFWPSKKIFSNTTLILKTLENRVRQLAFLNSNVRITLSDMRTSKVEPIEFYYHCLLYTSPSPRDEKVSRMPSSA
;
A
#
# COMPACT_ATOMS: atom_id res chain seq x y z
N MET A 1 -17.24 5.56 -44.37
CA MET A 1 -17.62 6.70 -43.49
C MET A 1 -16.41 7.04 -42.70
N THR A 2 -15.76 8.16 -43.00
CA THR A 2 -14.58 8.63 -42.23
C THR A 2 -15.10 9.23 -40.93
N ASP A 3 -14.84 8.56 -39.82
CA ASP A 3 -15.05 9.11 -38.47
C ASP A 3 -14.26 10.42 -38.38
N GLN A 4 -14.95 11.56 -38.47
CA GLN A 4 -14.29 12.85 -38.29
C GLN A 4 -13.91 13.01 -36.83
N TYR A 5 -12.60 13.05 -36.57
CA TYR A 5 -12.05 13.38 -35.26
C TYR A 5 -12.39 14.85 -34.95
N THR A 6 -13.43 15.07 -34.13
CA THR A 6 -13.92 16.38 -33.76
C THR A 6 -13.80 16.60 -32.25
N ALA A 7 -13.99 17.83 -31.78
CA ALA A 7 -13.95 18.15 -30.35
C ALA A 7 -14.95 17.30 -29.52
N SER A 8 -16.07 16.87 -30.13
CA SER A 8 -17.04 15.97 -29.47
C SER A 8 -16.56 14.56 -29.26
N SER A 9 -15.49 14.14 -29.96
CA SER A 9 -14.87 12.81 -29.76
C SER A 9 -13.89 12.80 -28.58
N ILE A 10 -13.53 13.98 -28.02
CA ILE A 10 -12.62 14.10 -26.87
C ILE A 10 -13.43 13.88 -25.58
N LYS A 11 -13.18 12.75 -24.91
CA LYS A 11 -13.78 12.43 -23.61
C LYS A 11 -12.81 12.77 -22.49
N VAL A 12 -13.22 13.64 -21.58
CA VAL A 12 -12.48 13.92 -20.34
C VAL A 12 -12.91 12.92 -19.27
N LEU A 13 -11.98 12.07 -18.84
CA LEU A 13 -12.20 11.13 -17.75
C LEU A 13 -11.83 11.83 -16.43
N LYS A 14 -12.65 11.69 -15.40
CA LYS A 14 -12.43 12.31 -14.10
C LYS A 14 -12.10 11.24 -13.04
N GLY A 15 -11.18 11.57 -12.14
CA GLY A 15 -10.87 10.77 -10.96
C GLY A 15 -10.49 9.32 -11.30
N LEU A 16 -11.07 8.38 -10.57
CA LEU A 16 -10.76 6.95 -10.68
C LEU A 16 -11.32 6.28 -11.95
N GLU A 17 -12.20 6.94 -12.70
CA GLU A 17 -12.69 6.42 -14.00
C GLU A 17 -11.54 6.29 -15.01
N ALA A 18 -10.58 7.22 -15.00
CA ALA A 18 -9.40 7.15 -15.85
C ALA A 18 -8.56 5.91 -15.56
N VAL A 19 -8.37 5.59 -14.28
CA VAL A 19 -7.65 4.40 -13.81
C VAL A 19 -8.32 3.13 -14.32
N ARG A 20 -9.63 3.02 -14.17
CA ARG A 20 -10.39 1.83 -14.62
C ARG A 20 -10.38 1.64 -16.14
N LYS A 21 -10.35 2.72 -16.90
CA LYS A 21 -10.30 2.65 -18.39
C LYS A 21 -8.91 2.36 -18.94
N ARG A 22 -7.87 2.73 -18.22
CA ARG A 22 -6.47 2.56 -18.64
C ARG A 22 -5.61 2.05 -17.47
N PRO A 23 -5.96 0.88 -16.89
CA PRO A 23 -5.28 0.38 -15.67
C PRO A 23 -3.79 0.18 -15.87
N GLY A 24 -3.36 -0.27 -17.05
CA GLY A 24 -1.96 -0.50 -17.38
C GLY A 24 -1.06 0.74 -17.23
N MET A 25 -1.62 1.96 -17.35
CA MET A 25 -0.85 3.20 -17.13
C MET A 25 -0.53 3.46 -15.65
N TYR A 26 -1.27 2.85 -14.73
CA TYR A 26 -1.17 3.11 -13.28
C TYR A 26 -0.56 1.96 -12.51
N ILE A 27 -0.88 0.71 -12.90
CA ILE A 27 -0.50 -0.46 -12.12
C ILE A 27 0.39 -1.45 -12.89
N GLY A 28 0.59 -1.26 -14.20
CA GLY A 28 1.27 -2.19 -15.07
C GLY A 28 0.32 -3.18 -15.74
N ASP A 29 0.88 -4.23 -16.34
CA ASP A 29 0.13 -5.20 -17.12
C ASP A 29 -0.95 -5.92 -16.29
N THR A 30 -2.16 -6.00 -16.84
CA THR A 30 -3.33 -6.62 -16.17
C THR A 30 -3.53 -8.07 -16.54
N ASP A 31 -2.77 -8.59 -17.50
CA ASP A 31 -2.92 -9.94 -18.05
C ASP A 31 -1.84 -10.90 -17.57
N ASP A 32 -0.58 -10.42 -17.39
CA ASP A 32 0.56 -11.22 -16.97
C ASP A 32 0.68 -11.41 -15.44
N GLY A 33 -0.19 -10.75 -14.67
CA GLY A 33 -0.20 -10.77 -13.20
C GLY A 33 0.70 -9.71 -12.54
N THR A 34 1.52 -8.97 -13.29
CA THR A 34 2.39 -7.92 -12.74
C THR A 34 1.57 -6.85 -12.04
N GLY A 35 0.56 -6.30 -12.71
CA GLY A 35 -0.33 -5.28 -12.14
C GLY A 35 -1.10 -5.77 -10.91
N LEU A 36 -1.50 -7.05 -10.90
CA LEU A 36 -2.16 -7.65 -9.75
C LEU A 36 -1.28 -7.61 -8.48
N HIS A 37 0.00 -7.99 -8.63
CA HIS A 37 0.94 -7.97 -7.50
C HIS A 37 1.30 -6.54 -7.09
N HIS A 38 1.35 -5.60 -8.04
CA HIS A 38 1.56 -4.18 -7.75
C HIS A 38 0.45 -3.59 -6.88
N MET A 39 -0.81 -4.05 -6.98
CA MET A 39 -1.86 -3.63 -6.03
C MET A 39 -1.47 -3.93 -4.58
N VAL A 40 -0.88 -5.11 -4.32
CA VAL A 40 -0.37 -5.47 -2.98
C VAL A 40 0.79 -4.57 -2.59
N TYR A 41 1.71 -4.29 -3.53
CA TYR A 41 2.88 -3.45 -3.28
C TYR A 41 2.49 -2.02 -2.90
N GLU A 42 1.51 -1.41 -3.58
CA GLU A 42 1.02 -0.06 -3.25
C GLU A 42 0.50 0.04 -1.81
N VAL A 43 -0.19 -0.99 -1.32
CA VAL A 43 -0.68 -1.00 0.06
C VAL A 43 0.45 -1.24 1.05
N LEU A 44 1.38 -2.18 0.75
CA LEU A 44 2.57 -2.43 1.56
C LEU A 44 3.45 -1.18 1.68
N ASP A 45 3.67 -0.47 0.57
CA ASP A 45 4.50 0.74 0.53
C ASP A 45 3.93 1.86 1.42
N ASN A 46 2.59 1.95 1.57
CA ASN A 46 1.98 2.86 2.54
C ASN A 46 2.29 2.48 3.99
N SER A 47 2.30 1.19 4.31
CA SER A 47 2.68 0.69 5.64
C SER A 47 4.18 0.90 5.91
N ILE A 48 5.02 0.74 4.88
CA ILE A 48 6.47 1.05 4.95
C ILE A 48 6.71 2.55 5.16
N ASP A 49 5.92 3.44 4.54
CA ASP A 49 6.03 4.88 4.79
C ASP A 49 5.75 5.23 6.26
N GLU A 50 4.77 4.59 6.90
CA GLU A 50 4.55 4.72 8.35
C GLU A 50 5.76 4.22 9.16
N ALA A 51 6.41 3.15 8.70
CA ALA A 51 7.61 2.61 9.34
C ALA A 51 8.81 3.55 9.19
N LEU A 52 9.04 4.10 7.99
CA LEU A 52 10.07 5.11 7.74
C LEU A 52 9.84 6.40 8.54
N GLY A 53 8.58 6.73 8.80
CA GLY A 53 8.20 7.80 9.73
C GLY A 53 8.42 7.47 11.21
N GLY A 54 8.82 6.24 11.55
CA GLY A 54 9.02 5.79 12.93
C GLY A 54 7.74 5.41 13.68
N TYR A 55 6.61 5.27 12.98
CA TYR A 55 5.30 5.01 13.60
C TYR A 55 4.84 3.56 13.50
N CYS A 56 5.48 2.74 12.67
CA CYS A 56 5.12 1.35 12.43
C CYS A 56 6.33 0.43 12.58
N ASP A 57 6.17 -0.68 13.28
CA ASP A 57 7.19 -1.71 13.45
C ASP A 57 6.67 -3.12 13.07
N SER A 58 5.39 -3.24 12.70
CA SER A 58 4.78 -4.53 12.37
C SER A 58 3.75 -4.39 11.24
N ILE A 59 3.95 -5.19 10.20
CA ILE A 59 3.09 -5.25 9.02
C ILE A 59 2.69 -6.70 8.80
N GLN A 60 1.43 -6.94 8.47
CA GLN A 60 0.91 -8.26 8.16
C GLN A 60 0.31 -8.26 6.76
N LEU A 61 0.69 -9.23 5.95
CA LEU A 61 0.09 -9.53 4.64
C LEU A 61 -0.56 -10.91 4.68
N ILE A 62 -1.83 -11.00 4.33
CA ILE A 62 -2.59 -12.24 4.28
C ILE A 62 -3.20 -12.41 2.88
N ILE A 63 -2.96 -13.54 2.25
CA ILE A 63 -3.70 -14.00 1.08
C ILE A 63 -4.88 -14.81 1.61
N ASN A 64 -6.09 -14.32 1.42
CA ASN A 64 -7.29 -14.96 1.95
C ASN A 64 -7.80 -16.10 1.05
N LYS A 65 -8.62 -17.00 1.62
CA LYS A 65 -9.24 -18.12 0.90
C LYS A 65 -10.14 -17.69 -0.26
N ASP A 66 -10.75 -16.52 -0.14
CA ASP A 66 -11.64 -15.94 -1.14
C ASP A 66 -10.92 -15.18 -2.26
N GLY A 67 -9.57 -15.24 -2.27
CA GLY A 67 -8.73 -14.57 -3.28
C GLY A 67 -8.44 -13.11 -2.98
N SER A 68 -8.96 -12.55 -1.89
CA SER A 68 -8.62 -11.19 -1.45
C SER A 68 -7.24 -11.15 -0.80
N ALA A 69 -6.64 -9.94 -0.77
CA ALA A 69 -5.47 -9.64 0.04
C ALA A 69 -5.83 -8.72 1.20
N THR A 70 -5.29 -9.00 2.37
CA THR A 70 -5.40 -8.14 3.56
C THR A 70 -4.00 -7.68 3.96
N ILE A 71 -3.81 -6.37 4.05
CA ILE A 71 -2.60 -5.75 4.58
C ILE A 71 -2.98 -4.95 5.81
N SER A 72 -2.27 -5.18 6.90
CA SER A 72 -2.50 -4.51 8.18
C SER A 72 -1.18 -4.02 8.74
N ASP A 73 -1.16 -2.78 9.22
CA ASP A 73 -0.04 -2.18 9.93
C ASP A 73 -0.45 -1.75 11.34
N ASN A 74 0.55 -1.44 12.15
CA ASN A 74 0.37 -0.87 13.48
C ASN A 74 0.84 0.59 13.55
N GLY A 75 0.77 1.32 12.44
CA GLY A 75 1.09 2.74 12.33
C GLY A 75 0.07 3.65 13.02
N ARG A 76 0.08 4.93 12.66
CA ARG A 76 -0.83 5.94 13.26
C ARG A 76 -2.30 5.74 12.89
N GLY A 77 -2.58 4.99 11.82
CA GLY A 77 -3.89 4.90 11.18
C GLY A 77 -4.21 6.14 10.33
N ILE A 78 -4.87 5.94 9.21
CA ILE A 78 -5.28 7.03 8.30
C ILE A 78 -6.13 8.05 9.07
N PRO A 79 -5.96 9.38 8.83
CA PRO A 79 -6.78 10.39 9.47
C PRO A 79 -8.27 10.23 9.18
N VAL A 80 -9.09 10.31 10.22
CA VAL A 80 -10.55 10.14 10.15
C VAL A 80 -11.31 11.46 10.21
N ASP A 81 -10.59 12.55 10.48
CA ASP A 81 -11.14 13.89 10.57
C ASP A 81 -11.65 14.38 9.20
N GLN A 82 -12.57 15.33 9.23
CA GLN A 82 -13.10 15.94 8.01
C GLN A 82 -12.03 16.75 7.28
N HIS A 83 -11.85 16.48 5.98
CA HIS A 83 -10.94 17.25 5.14
C HIS A 83 -11.47 18.69 4.97
N LYS A 84 -10.59 19.67 5.16
CA LYS A 84 -10.99 21.09 5.20
C LYS A 84 -11.70 21.58 3.93
N THR A 85 -11.24 21.15 2.77
CA THR A 85 -11.73 21.58 1.46
C THR A 85 -12.84 20.68 0.94
N GLU A 86 -12.61 19.34 0.99
CA GLU A 86 -13.50 18.34 0.37
C GLU A 86 -14.77 18.07 1.19
N LYS A 87 -14.80 18.50 2.46
CA LYS A 87 -15.95 18.32 3.37
C LYS A 87 -16.40 16.86 3.57
N VAL A 88 -15.51 15.91 3.30
CA VAL A 88 -15.65 14.48 3.58
C VAL A 88 -14.48 14.03 4.46
N PRO A 89 -14.54 12.83 5.10
CA PRO A 89 -13.42 12.31 5.89
C PRO A 89 -12.13 12.24 5.05
N ALA A 90 -10.98 12.59 5.64
CA ALA A 90 -9.68 12.52 4.96
C ALA A 90 -9.41 11.10 4.41
N ALA A 91 -9.83 10.06 5.13
CA ALA A 91 -9.76 8.68 4.66
C ALA A 91 -10.50 8.47 3.33
N GLU A 92 -11.68 9.09 3.15
CA GLU A 92 -12.43 8.99 1.90
C GLU A 92 -11.69 9.69 0.75
N VAL A 93 -11.12 10.87 1.00
CA VAL A 93 -10.33 11.62 0.01
C VAL A 93 -9.14 10.77 -0.47
N ILE A 94 -8.37 10.19 0.47
CA ILE A 94 -7.20 9.36 0.16
C ILE A 94 -7.59 8.13 -0.67
N MET A 95 -8.74 7.54 -0.39
CA MET A 95 -9.20 6.34 -1.08
C MET A 95 -9.84 6.61 -2.45
N THR A 96 -10.36 7.82 -2.70
CA THR A 96 -11.17 8.11 -3.90
C THR A 96 -10.58 9.16 -4.83
N GLN A 97 -9.51 9.84 -4.41
CA GLN A 97 -8.85 10.86 -5.26
C GLN A 97 -7.42 10.45 -5.58
N LEU A 98 -7.03 10.62 -6.85
CA LEU A 98 -5.64 10.47 -7.26
C LEU A 98 -4.81 11.62 -6.67
N HIS A 99 -3.56 11.32 -6.35
CA HIS A 99 -2.62 12.31 -5.80
C HIS A 99 -3.08 12.96 -4.49
N ALA A 100 -3.97 12.31 -3.75
CA ALA A 100 -4.35 12.70 -2.40
C ALA A 100 -3.56 11.90 -1.38
N GLY A 101 -3.00 12.57 -0.37
CA GLY A 101 -2.29 11.92 0.73
C GLY A 101 -1.23 12.79 1.37
N GLY A 102 -0.80 12.45 2.57
CA GLY A 102 0.22 13.18 3.34
C GLY A 102 1.61 13.22 2.70
N LYS A 103 1.86 12.39 1.68
CA LYS A 103 3.12 12.35 0.92
C LYS A 103 3.40 13.62 0.12
N PHE A 104 2.38 14.43 -0.18
CA PHE A 104 2.51 15.71 -0.86
C PHE A 104 2.79 16.87 0.11
N ASP A 105 2.73 16.64 1.41
CA ASP A 105 3.13 17.61 2.43
C ASP A 105 4.54 17.28 2.91
N GLN A 106 5.50 18.17 2.60
CA GLN A 106 6.92 18.04 2.98
C GLN A 106 7.16 17.87 4.49
N ASN A 107 6.21 18.26 5.33
CA ASN A 107 6.29 18.13 6.77
C ASN A 107 5.82 16.75 7.28
N SER A 108 5.07 16.00 6.50
CA SER A 108 4.46 14.73 6.92
C SER A 108 5.35 13.51 6.66
N TYR A 109 6.13 13.52 5.58
CA TYR A 109 7.06 12.44 5.24
C TYR A 109 8.32 12.99 4.58
N LYS A 110 9.48 12.82 5.22
CA LYS A 110 10.80 13.23 4.69
C LYS A 110 11.31 12.29 3.60
N ILE A 111 10.92 11.03 3.64
CA ILE A 111 11.28 9.96 2.70
C ILE A 111 10.02 9.13 2.45
N SER A 112 9.75 8.78 1.22
CA SER A 112 8.64 7.91 0.82
C SER A 112 9.19 6.69 0.07
N GLY A 113 8.74 5.49 0.43
CA GLY A 113 9.09 4.23 -0.23
C GLY A 113 8.33 4.01 -1.54
N GLY A 114 7.18 4.68 -1.73
CA GLY A 114 6.36 4.57 -2.92
C GLY A 114 6.87 5.46 -4.05
N LEU A 115 7.30 4.87 -5.17
CA LEU A 115 7.89 5.57 -6.31
C LEU A 115 6.86 6.28 -7.20
N HIS A 116 5.60 5.89 -7.19
CA HIS A 116 4.63 6.28 -8.21
C HIS A 116 3.55 7.28 -7.75
N GLY A 117 3.40 7.55 -6.44
CA GLY A 117 2.45 8.55 -5.92
C GLY A 117 0.97 8.31 -6.25
N VAL A 118 0.64 7.18 -6.88
CA VAL A 118 -0.72 6.84 -7.31
C VAL A 118 -1.51 6.13 -6.22
N GLY A 119 -0.84 5.35 -5.40
CA GLY A 119 -1.29 4.91 -4.09
C GLY A 119 -2.53 4.03 -4.04
N VAL A 120 -3.08 3.98 -2.83
CA VAL A 120 -4.22 3.13 -2.48
C VAL A 120 -5.51 3.48 -3.24
N SER A 121 -5.65 4.69 -3.78
CA SER A 121 -6.80 5.06 -4.61
C SER A 121 -6.86 4.27 -5.92
N VAL A 122 -5.69 3.94 -6.51
CA VAL A 122 -5.61 3.06 -7.68
C VAL A 122 -6.02 1.64 -7.29
N VAL A 123 -5.56 1.13 -6.14
CA VAL A 123 -5.99 -0.17 -5.61
C VAL A 123 -7.52 -0.21 -5.44
N ASN A 124 -8.09 0.84 -4.88
CA ASN A 124 -9.55 0.96 -4.73
C ASN A 124 -10.26 0.95 -6.09
N ALA A 125 -9.78 1.72 -7.06
CA ALA A 125 -10.37 1.77 -8.41
C ALA A 125 -10.35 0.42 -9.12
N LEU A 126 -9.32 -0.38 -8.92
CA LEU A 126 -9.12 -1.68 -9.60
C LEU A 126 -9.64 -2.88 -8.79
N SER A 127 -10.30 -2.61 -7.65
CA SER A 127 -10.95 -3.63 -6.81
C SER A 127 -12.43 -3.69 -7.10
N GLU A 128 -13.00 -4.89 -7.16
CA GLU A 128 -14.45 -5.08 -7.17
C GLU A 128 -15.08 -4.73 -5.82
N ARG A 129 -14.30 -4.91 -4.74
CA ARG A 129 -14.64 -4.51 -3.37
C ARG A 129 -13.36 -4.16 -2.61
N LEU A 130 -13.43 -3.16 -1.75
CA LEU A 130 -12.38 -2.84 -0.79
C LEU A 130 -13.00 -2.50 0.55
N SER A 131 -12.41 -3.03 1.62
CA SER A 131 -12.77 -2.73 3.01
C SER A 131 -11.57 -2.06 3.69
N LEU A 132 -11.82 -0.92 4.32
CA LEU A 132 -10.85 -0.16 5.08
C LEU A 132 -11.26 -0.17 6.55
N THR A 133 -10.34 -0.58 7.42
CA THR A 133 -10.50 -0.47 8.88
C THR A 133 -9.38 0.39 9.44
N ILE A 134 -9.73 1.37 10.26
CA ILE A 134 -8.79 2.32 10.85
C ILE A 134 -8.93 2.27 12.37
N ARG A 135 -7.82 2.00 13.05
CA ARG A 135 -7.69 2.08 14.51
C ARG A 135 -6.92 3.36 14.85
N ARG A 136 -7.65 4.35 15.36
CA ARG A 136 -7.08 5.67 15.65
C ARG A 136 -7.86 6.37 16.77
N ASN A 137 -7.16 7.15 17.61
CA ASN A 137 -7.76 7.95 18.69
C ASN A 137 -8.64 7.13 19.66
N GLY A 138 -8.24 5.88 19.95
CA GLY A 138 -8.99 4.98 20.82
C GLY A 138 -10.24 4.37 20.20
N LYS A 139 -10.49 4.60 18.90
CA LYS A 139 -11.69 4.17 18.18
C LYS A 139 -11.35 3.32 16.97
N ILE A 140 -12.31 2.48 16.58
CA ILE A 140 -12.24 1.65 15.38
C ILE A 140 -13.27 2.16 14.38
N HIS A 141 -12.79 2.52 13.18
CA HIS A 141 -13.64 3.00 12.10
C HIS A 141 -13.56 2.05 10.91
N THR A 142 -14.61 2.00 10.11
CA THR A 142 -14.66 1.22 8.87
C THR A 142 -15.28 2.00 7.73
N MET A 143 -14.83 1.71 6.51
CA MET A 143 -15.42 2.16 5.24
C MET A 143 -15.44 1.00 4.26
N GLU A 144 -16.37 1.01 3.32
CA GLU A 144 -16.38 0.05 2.20
C GLU A 144 -16.53 0.76 0.86
N PHE A 145 -15.90 0.18 -0.14
CA PHE A 145 -15.88 0.69 -1.50
C PHE A 145 -16.18 -0.45 -2.48
N LYS A 146 -16.75 -0.08 -3.61
CA LYS A 146 -16.98 -0.98 -4.75
C LYS A 146 -16.59 -0.25 -6.02
N ASP A 147 -15.75 -0.88 -6.82
CA ASP A 147 -15.30 -0.33 -8.11
C ASP A 147 -14.75 1.12 -7.99
N GLY A 148 -14.09 1.45 -6.86
CA GLY A 148 -13.55 2.78 -6.58
C GLY A 148 -14.53 3.77 -5.94
N VAL A 149 -15.80 3.40 -5.78
CA VAL A 149 -16.84 4.28 -5.23
C VAL A 149 -17.18 3.90 -3.80
N THR A 150 -17.33 4.88 -2.91
CA THR A 150 -17.74 4.68 -1.52
C THR A 150 -19.15 4.09 -1.46
N THR A 151 -19.28 2.89 -0.90
CA THR A 151 -20.56 2.22 -0.67
C THR A 151 -21.02 2.32 0.77
N LYS A 152 -20.07 2.29 1.73
CA LYS A 152 -20.35 2.58 3.14
C LYS A 152 -19.42 3.68 3.60
N LYS A 153 -20.01 4.80 4.01
CA LYS A 153 -19.25 5.95 4.55
C LYS A 153 -18.53 5.57 5.83
N LEU A 154 -17.53 6.37 6.21
CA LEU A 154 -16.76 6.19 7.43
C LEU A 154 -17.73 6.13 8.63
N LYS A 155 -17.63 5.02 9.37
CA LYS A 155 -18.45 4.78 10.56
C LYS A 155 -17.57 4.25 11.69
N GLU A 156 -17.77 4.79 12.89
CA GLU A 156 -17.24 4.20 14.12
C GLU A 156 -18.00 2.90 14.42
N ILE A 157 -17.25 1.81 14.63
CA ILE A 157 -17.81 0.47 14.91
C ILE A 157 -17.48 -0.03 16.31
N GLY A 158 -16.60 0.66 17.03
CA GLY A 158 -16.20 0.27 18.37
C GLY A 158 -15.04 1.07 18.92
N SER A 159 -14.69 0.77 20.16
CA SER A 159 -13.53 1.33 20.84
C SER A 159 -12.39 0.32 20.87
N MET A 160 -11.15 0.82 20.77
CA MET A 160 -9.93 0.02 20.90
C MET A 160 -9.77 -0.48 22.34
N LYS A 161 -9.29 -1.70 22.49
CA LYS A 161 -8.86 -2.22 23.81
C LYS A 161 -7.56 -1.51 24.22
N LYS A 162 -7.29 -1.44 25.54
CA LYS A 162 -6.06 -0.80 26.08
C LYS A 162 -4.75 -1.41 25.53
N THR A 163 -4.78 -2.68 25.15
CA THR A 163 -3.63 -3.43 24.59
C THR A 163 -3.56 -3.36 23.06
N GLU A 164 -4.57 -2.79 22.41
CA GLU A 164 -4.65 -2.73 20.96
C GLU A 164 -3.89 -1.50 20.44
N ARG A 165 -3.09 -1.69 19.40
CA ARG A 165 -2.33 -0.61 18.76
C ARG A 165 -3.17 0.07 17.67
N THR A 166 -2.86 1.33 17.41
CA THR A 166 -3.37 2.05 16.24
C THR A 166 -2.93 1.34 14.96
N GLY A 167 -3.48 1.73 13.82
CA GLY A 167 -3.05 1.21 12.54
C GLY A 167 -4.14 1.23 11.48
N THR A 168 -3.76 0.80 10.29
CA THR A 168 -4.66 0.68 9.14
C THR A 168 -4.73 -0.76 8.70
N THR A 169 -5.90 -1.21 8.30
CA THR A 169 -6.12 -2.50 7.63
C THR A 169 -6.86 -2.26 6.34
N VAL A 170 -6.27 -2.68 5.23
CA VAL A 170 -6.87 -2.65 3.90
C VAL A 170 -7.07 -4.09 3.44
N GLN A 171 -8.31 -4.45 3.15
CA GLN A 171 -8.65 -5.70 2.49
C GLN A 171 -9.29 -5.40 1.14
N PHE A 172 -8.77 -5.99 0.07
CA PHE A 172 -9.28 -5.74 -1.26
C PHE A 172 -9.43 -7.03 -2.08
N TRP A 173 -10.42 -7.02 -2.94
CA TRP A 173 -10.74 -8.08 -3.92
C TRP A 173 -10.43 -7.54 -5.30
N PRO A 174 -9.39 -8.05 -6.00
CA PRO A 174 -9.07 -7.60 -7.35
C PRO A 174 -10.24 -7.81 -8.32
N SER A 175 -10.49 -6.82 -9.17
CA SER A 175 -11.63 -6.87 -10.10
C SER A 175 -11.39 -7.86 -11.24
N LYS A 176 -12.20 -8.91 -11.33
CA LYS A 176 -12.22 -9.87 -12.44
C LYS A 176 -12.62 -9.26 -13.80
N LYS A 177 -13.13 -8.03 -13.81
CA LYS A 177 -13.43 -7.26 -15.02
C LYS A 177 -12.20 -6.57 -15.58
N ILE A 178 -11.13 -6.45 -14.80
CA ILE A 178 -9.92 -5.71 -15.13
C ILE A 178 -8.73 -6.64 -15.30
N PHE A 179 -8.59 -7.61 -14.41
CA PHE A 179 -7.49 -8.58 -14.44
C PHE A 179 -7.95 -9.88 -15.06
N SER A 180 -7.20 -10.37 -16.05
CA SER A 180 -7.45 -11.69 -16.67
C SER A 180 -7.26 -12.84 -15.68
N ASN A 181 -6.35 -12.66 -14.71
CA ASN A 181 -6.14 -13.59 -13.61
C ASN A 181 -6.03 -12.81 -12.28
N THR A 182 -6.80 -13.22 -11.29
CA THR A 182 -6.81 -12.63 -9.95
C THR A 182 -6.11 -13.49 -8.89
N THR A 183 -5.32 -14.48 -9.33
CA THR A 183 -4.60 -15.38 -8.41
C THR A 183 -3.27 -14.78 -8.00
N LEU A 184 -3.14 -14.40 -6.74
CA LEU A 184 -1.88 -13.93 -6.14
C LEU A 184 -0.88 -15.07 -6.01
N ILE A 185 0.36 -14.84 -6.44
CA ILE A 185 1.46 -15.82 -6.40
C ILE A 185 2.26 -15.60 -5.12
N LEU A 186 2.19 -16.57 -4.19
CA LEU A 186 2.88 -16.49 -2.89
C LEU A 186 4.36 -16.17 -3.04
N LYS A 187 5.07 -16.85 -3.97
CA LYS A 187 6.51 -16.67 -4.16
C LYS A 187 6.89 -15.25 -4.59
N THR A 188 6.08 -14.63 -5.43
CA THR A 188 6.26 -13.24 -5.88
C THR A 188 6.13 -12.28 -4.70
N LEU A 189 5.10 -12.47 -3.87
CA LEU A 189 4.88 -11.66 -2.67
C LEU A 189 5.97 -11.90 -1.62
N GLU A 190 6.39 -13.15 -1.42
CA GLU A 190 7.50 -13.50 -0.53
C GLU A 190 8.78 -12.73 -0.89
N ASN A 191 9.14 -12.72 -2.17
CA ASN A 191 10.33 -12.01 -2.65
C ASN A 191 10.24 -10.51 -2.36
N ARG A 192 9.08 -9.87 -2.63
CA ARG A 192 8.87 -8.45 -2.35
C ARG A 192 8.92 -8.14 -0.86
N VAL A 193 8.23 -8.93 -0.04
CA VAL A 193 8.22 -8.76 1.42
C VAL A 193 9.62 -8.92 2.00
N ARG A 194 10.40 -9.90 1.53
CA ARG A 194 11.80 -10.09 1.92
C ARG A 194 12.65 -8.87 1.62
N GLN A 195 12.51 -8.28 0.41
CA GLN A 195 13.21 -7.06 0.02
C GLN A 195 12.84 -5.89 0.91
N LEU A 196 11.52 -5.69 1.16
CA LEU A 196 11.03 -4.60 2.01
C LEU A 196 11.56 -4.73 3.46
N ALA A 197 11.49 -5.93 4.05
CA ALA A 197 12.01 -6.17 5.40
C ALA A 197 13.53 -5.98 5.46
N PHE A 198 14.26 -6.39 4.41
CA PHE A 198 15.70 -6.21 4.33
C PHE A 198 16.08 -4.73 4.25
N LEU A 199 15.38 -3.91 3.47
CA LEU A 199 15.64 -2.48 3.32
C LEU A 199 15.18 -1.64 4.51
N ASN A 200 14.24 -2.17 5.31
CA ASN A 200 13.67 -1.48 6.45
C ASN A 200 13.94 -2.27 7.73
N SER A 201 15.16 -2.14 8.25
CA SER A 201 15.56 -2.82 9.50
C SER A 201 14.62 -2.46 10.65
N ASN A 202 14.39 -3.42 11.56
CA ASN A 202 13.48 -3.32 12.70
C ASN A 202 11.98 -3.28 12.35
N VAL A 203 11.59 -3.47 11.09
CA VAL A 203 10.20 -3.69 10.69
C VAL A 203 9.96 -5.19 10.54
N ARG A 204 9.03 -5.72 11.32
CA ARG A 204 8.58 -7.11 11.21
C ARG A 204 7.47 -7.20 10.17
N ILE A 205 7.67 -8.00 9.13
CA ILE A 205 6.63 -8.26 8.13
C ILE A 205 6.28 -9.74 8.16
N THR A 206 5.00 -10.06 8.35
CA THR A 206 4.50 -11.43 8.30
C THR A 206 3.68 -11.66 7.04
N LEU A 207 3.88 -12.81 6.39
CA LEU A 207 3.14 -13.23 5.20
C LEU A 207 2.43 -14.56 5.49
N SER A 208 1.12 -14.61 5.31
CA SER A 208 0.29 -15.81 5.49
C SER A 208 -0.52 -16.12 4.24
N ASP A 209 -0.51 -17.39 3.80
CA ASP A 209 -1.38 -17.87 2.74
C ASP A 209 -2.47 -18.77 3.33
N MET A 210 -3.68 -18.21 3.44
CA MET A 210 -4.84 -18.89 4.00
C MET A 210 -5.53 -19.85 3.02
N ARG A 211 -5.07 -19.92 1.77
CA ARG A 211 -5.64 -20.83 0.75
C ARG A 211 -5.22 -22.28 0.98
N THR A 212 -4.12 -22.48 1.70
CA THR A 212 -3.61 -23.82 2.04
C THR A 212 -4.17 -24.29 3.39
N SER A 213 -4.23 -25.60 3.61
CA SER A 213 -4.69 -26.21 4.87
C SER A 213 -3.70 -26.06 6.03
N LYS A 214 -2.41 -25.91 5.73
CA LYS A 214 -1.35 -25.62 6.71
C LYS A 214 -0.93 -24.17 6.56
N VAL A 215 -1.45 -23.31 7.42
CA VAL A 215 -1.10 -21.89 7.46
C VAL A 215 0.01 -21.70 8.48
N GLU A 216 1.24 -21.63 7.99
CA GLU A 216 2.39 -21.19 8.80
C GLU A 216 2.78 -19.79 8.33
N PRO A 217 2.63 -18.74 9.17
CA PRO A 217 3.09 -17.41 8.82
C PRO A 217 4.59 -17.39 8.58
N ILE A 218 5.02 -16.84 7.47
CA ILE A 218 6.44 -16.60 7.19
C ILE A 218 6.78 -15.22 7.74
N GLU A 219 7.71 -15.17 8.70
CA GLU A 219 8.17 -13.93 9.30
C GLU A 219 9.47 -13.46 8.65
N PHE A 220 9.53 -12.18 8.32
CA PHE A 220 10.71 -11.48 7.83
C PHE A 220 11.05 -10.36 8.81
N TYR A 221 12.23 -10.46 9.42
CA TYR A 221 12.71 -9.49 10.38
C TYR A 221 14.23 -9.44 10.38
N TYR A 222 14.80 -8.26 10.18
CA TYR A 222 16.23 -8.06 10.12
C TYR A 222 16.65 -6.97 11.11
N HIS A 223 17.55 -7.31 12.04
CA HIS A 223 17.97 -6.40 13.12
C HIS A 223 18.97 -5.34 12.71
N CYS A 224 19.76 -5.60 11.67
CA CYS A 224 20.78 -4.66 11.22
C CYS A 224 21.07 -4.86 9.74
N LEU A 225 21.04 -3.79 9.00
CA LEU A 225 21.62 -3.69 7.69
C LEU A 225 22.93 -2.93 7.78
N LEU A 226 24.01 -3.55 7.34
CA LEU A 226 25.20 -2.88 6.85
C LEU A 226 26.17 -2.32 7.89
N TYR A 227 26.99 -3.19 8.51
CA TYR A 227 28.40 -2.86 8.75
C TYR A 227 29.27 -4.12 8.71
N THR A 228 29.11 -4.99 7.72
CA THR A 228 29.95 -6.19 7.62
C THR A 228 30.84 -6.25 6.38
N SER A 229 30.90 -5.18 5.60
CA SER A 229 31.90 -5.08 4.53
C SER A 229 32.49 -3.66 4.53
N PRO A 230 33.75 -3.47 4.95
CA PRO A 230 34.41 -2.20 4.75
C PRO A 230 34.40 -1.92 3.25
N SER A 231 34.04 -0.69 2.86
CA SER A 231 34.09 -0.25 1.48
C SER A 231 35.52 -0.43 0.97
N PRO A 232 35.73 -0.90 -0.27
CA PRO A 232 37.07 -0.92 -0.87
C PRO A 232 37.79 0.44 -0.88
N ARG A 233 37.08 1.52 -0.57
CA ARG A 233 37.63 2.86 -0.37
C ARG A 233 38.20 3.05 1.03
N ASP A 234 37.71 2.37 2.03
CA ASP A 234 38.17 2.53 3.41
C ASP A 234 39.49 1.83 3.66
N GLU A 235 39.82 0.79 2.88
CA GLU A 235 41.14 0.13 2.93
C GLU A 235 42.30 0.99 2.37
N LYS A 236 42.04 2.01 1.57
CA LYS A 236 43.06 2.89 0.99
C LYS A 236 43.55 4.02 1.89
N VAL A 237 42.85 4.30 2.97
CA VAL A 237 43.19 5.42 3.87
C VAL A 237 44.16 5.00 4.98
N SER A 238 44.31 3.71 5.25
CA SER A 238 45.18 3.21 6.32
C SER A 238 46.65 2.94 5.92
N ARG A 239 47.06 3.30 4.70
CA ARG A 239 48.42 3.16 4.20
C ARG A 239 49.06 4.49 3.84
N MET A 240 49.16 5.42 4.74
CA MET A 240 50.13 6.49 4.68
C MET A 240 51.34 6.08 5.53
N PRO A 241 52.54 5.95 4.97
CA PRO A 241 53.76 5.76 5.76
C PRO A 241 54.02 7.02 6.57
N SER A 242 54.24 6.85 7.86
CA SER A 242 54.81 7.91 8.68
C SER A 242 56.22 8.20 8.15
N SER A 243 56.42 9.32 7.51
CA SER A 243 57.75 9.84 7.19
C SER A 243 58.42 10.26 8.48
N ALA A 244 59.60 9.69 8.70
CA ALA A 244 60.59 10.09 9.69
C ALA A 244 61.03 11.53 9.51
#